data_1bedb4b77bf4f92dfe943df470bd38fe
#
_entry.id   1bedb4b77bf4f92dfe943df470bd38fe
#
_cell.length_a   1.000
_cell.length_b   1.000
_cell.length_c   1.000
_cell.angle_alpha   90.00
_cell.angle_beta   90.00
_cell.angle_gamma   90.00
#
_symmetry.space_group_name_H-M   'P 1'
#
loop_
_entity.id
_entity.type
_entity.pdbx_description
1 polymer ?
#
loop_
_entity_poly.entity_id
_entity_poly.type
_entity_poly.pdbx_seq_one_letter_code
_entity_poly.pdbx_strand_id
1 'polypeptide(L)'
;QKHNLVKVFQNQEIQTIIRALGAGVGNNPEDEGSFDPSKLRYSKIIIMTDADIDGAHIRTLMLTFLWRFMRPAITEGHVYIAQPPLFQLTKGRVSKYAFSDEERDVIIDELKGDNPNAKIGVQRYKGLGEMNPEQLWNTTMNPENRTMLKVTVKDAEESDRMFEILMGEDVPDRRAFIERHAKEVTNLDI
;
A
#
# COMPACT_ATOMS: atom_id res chain seq x y z
N GLN A 1 -22.24 -1.49 16.16
CA GLN A 1 -20.78 -1.70 16.16
C GLN A 1 -20.39 -3.16 16.43
N LYS A 2 -20.94 -3.87 17.44
CA LYS A 2 -20.60 -5.28 17.75
C LYS A 2 -20.88 -6.27 16.61
N HIS A 3 -21.95 -6.09 15.85
CA HIS A 3 -22.31 -6.97 14.72
C HIS A 3 -21.32 -6.91 13.56
N ASN A 4 -20.63 -5.76 13.36
CA ASN A 4 -19.62 -5.61 12.32
C ASN A 4 -18.30 -6.33 12.67
N LEU A 5 -17.94 -6.37 13.95
CA LEU A 5 -16.73 -7.06 14.43
C LEU A 5 -16.78 -8.56 14.16
N VAL A 6 -17.91 -9.22 14.42
CA VAL A 6 -18.07 -10.65 14.16
C VAL A 6 -17.87 -10.97 12.68
N LYS A 7 -18.38 -10.13 11.77
CA LYS A 7 -18.19 -10.31 10.32
C LYS A 7 -16.73 -10.13 9.89
N VAL A 8 -16.01 -9.15 10.45
CA VAL A 8 -14.59 -8.96 10.16
C VAL A 8 -13.79 -10.20 10.54
N PHE A 9 -14.04 -10.76 11.73
CA PHE A 9 -13.33 -11.97 12.19
C PHE A 9 -13.82 -13.26 11.55
N GLN A 10 -14.93 -13.25 10.81
CA GLN A 10 -15.37 -14.39 9.99
C GLN A 10 -14.73 -14.42 8.61
N ASN A 11 -14.12 -13.33 8.17
CA ASN A 11 -13.40 -13.26 6.89
C ASN A 11 -12.13 -14.12 6.95
N GLN A 12 -11.94 -15.01 5.96
CA GLN A 12 -10.84 -15.98 5.95
C GLN A 12 -9.47 -15.32 5.77
N GLU A 13 -9.39 -14.27 4.95
CA GLU A 13 -8.16 -13.52 4.73
C GLU A 13 -7.69 -12.84 6.02
N ILE A 14 -8.62 -12.18 6.73
CA ILE A 14 -8.34 -11.56 8.03
C ILE A 14 -7.89 -12.59 9.05
N GLN A 15 -8.56 -13.75 9.15
CA GLN A 15 -8.13 -14.84 10.02
C GLN A 15 -6.73 -15.35 9.66
N THR A 16 -6.42 -15.44 8.37
CA THR A 16 -5.11 -15.87 7.89
C THR A 16 -4.02 -14.88 8.30
N ILE A 17 -4.28 -13.58 8.14
CA ILE A 17 -3.36 -12.51 8.57
C ILE A 17 -3.11 -12.59 10.08
N ILE A 18 -4.17 -12.68 10.89
CA ILE A 18 -4.06 -12.80 12.35
C ILE A 18 -3.20 -14.00 12.75
N ARG A 19 -3.47 -15.17 12.15
CA ARG A 19 -2.70 -16.40 12.41
C ARG A 19 -1.26 -16.29 11.95
N ALA A 20 -1.01 -15.65 10.79
CA ALA A 20 0.33 -15.47 10.27
C ALA A 20 1.17 -14.58 11.19
N LEU A 21 0.62 -13.44 11.64
CA LEU A 21 1.29 -12.54 12.56
C LEU A 21 1.53 -13.16 13.94
N GLY A 22 0.57 -13.94 14.44
CA GLY A 22 0.71 -14.74 15.67
C GLY A 22 0.77 -13.93 16.97
N ALA A 23 0.43 -12.63 16.90
CA ALA A 23 0.59 -11.69 18.01
C ALA A 23 -0.73 -11.33 18.72
N GLY A 24 -1.83 -11.99 18.38
CA GLY A 24 -3.15 -11.68 18.94
C GLY A 24 -3.86 -10.53 18.23
N VAL A 25 -5.01 -10.13 18.76
CA VAL A 25 -5.89 -9.09 18.20
C VAL A 25 -6.58 -8.32 19.32
N GLY A 26 -6.53 -7.02 19.29
CA GLY A 26 -7.11 -6.12 20.29
C GLY A 26 -6.11 -5.03 20.67
N ASN A 27 -6.61 -3.89 21.11
CA ASN A 27 -5.77 -2.73 21.47
C ASN A 27 -5.65 -2.52 22.98
N ASN A 28 -6.42 -3.26 23.77
CA ASN A 28 -6.34 -3.16 25.24
C ASN A 28 -5.42 -4.26 25.78
N PRO A 29 -4.24 -3.92 26.31
CA PRO A 29 -3.27 -4.92 26.80
C PRO A 29 -3.78 -5.82 27.94
N GLU A 30 -4.85 -5.39 28.64
CA GLU A 30 -5.44 -6.14 29.75
C GLU A 30 -6.39 -7.24 29.28
N ASP A 31 -6.84 -7.19 28.00
CA ASP A 31 -7.76 -8.18 27.47
C ASP A 31 -7.00 -9.44 27.02
N GLU A 32 -7.49 -10.60 27.37
CA GLU A 32 -6.93 -11.88 26.94
C GLU A 32 -6.96 -11.99 25.41
N GLY A 33 -5.82 -12.30 24.80
CA GLY A 33 -5.68 -12.42 23.34
C GLY A 33 -5.45 -11.12 22.60
N SER A 34 -5.28 -9.98 23.31
CA SER A 34 -4.89 -8.70 22.72
C SER A 34 -3.57 -8.80 21.95
N PHE A 35 -3.38 -7.86 21.04
CA PHE A 35 -2.17 -7.79 20.24
C PHE A 35 -0.95 -7.46 21.12
N ASP A 36 0.01 -8.35 21.09
CA ASP A 36 1.26 -8.26 21.85
C ASP A 36 2.44 -8.20 20.85
N PRO A 37 3.07 -7.01 20.67
CA PRO A 37 4.17 -6.84 19.73
C PRO A 37 5.35 -7.80 19.99
N SER A 38 5.56 -8.21 21.25
CA SER A 38 6.66 -9.12 21.61
C SER A 38 6.49 -10.53 21.02
N LYS A 39 5.25 -10.91 20.68
CA LYS A 39 4.91 -12.18 20.06
C LYS A 39 4.87 -12.13 18.54
N LEU A 40 5.10 -10.95 17.94
CA LEU A 40 5.07 -10.79 16.51
C LEU A 40 6.13 -11.65 15.84
N ARG A 41 5.70 -12.52 14.91
CA ARG A 41 6.61 -13.46 14.23
C ARG A 41 7.53 -12.80 13.22
N TYR A 42 7.22 -11.59 12.80
CA TYR A 42 7.93 -10.84 11.76
C TYR A 42 8.25 -9.45 12.23
N SER A 43 9.45 -9.00 12.00
CA SER A 43 9.89 -7.64 12.35
C SER A 43 9.21 -6.54 11.52
N LYS A 44 8.70 -6.89 10.34
CA LYS A 44 8.02 -5.96 9.42
C LYS A 44 6.79 -6.61 8.80
N ILE A 45 5.72 -5.84 8.74
CA ILE A 45 4.49 -6.13 7.99
C ILE A 45 4.50 -5.21 6.80
N ILE A 46 4.60 -5.75 5.58
CA ILE A 46 4.74 -4.95 4.36
C ILE A 46 3.45 -5.11 3.53
N ILE A 47 2.70 -4.03 3.42
CA ILE A 47 1.52 -3.97 2.55
C ILE A 47 2.00 -3.73 1.12
N MET A 48 1.66 -4.64 0.22
CA MET A 48 2.03 -4.57 -1.19
C MET A 48 0.77 -4.74 -2.04
N THR A 49 0.40 -3.70 -2.77
CA THR A 49 -0.80 -3.65 -3.62
C THR A 49 -0.45 -3.05 -4.97
N ASP A 50 -1.29 -3.29 -5.96
CA ASP A 50 -1.18 -2.66 -7.27
C ASP A 50 -1.26 -1.12 -7.16
N ALA A 51 -0.70 -0.43 -8.14
CA ALA A 51 -0.68 1.03 -8.19
C ALA A 51 -1.96 1.60 -8.85
N ASP A 52 -3.10 0.97 -8.63
CA ASP A 52 -4.41 1.33 -9.13
C ASP A 52 -5.38 1.73 -8.02
N ILE A 53 -6.64 2.03 -8.38
CA ILE A 53 -7.69 2.44 -7.45
C ILE A 53 -8.03 1.30 -6.48
N ASP A 54 -8.10 0.07 -6.97
CA ASP A 54 -8.44 -1.10 -6.15
C ASP A 54 -7.33 -1.40 -5.15
N GLY A 55 -6.07 -1.32 -5.58
CA GLY A 55 -4.91 -1.46 -4.69
C GLY A 55 -4.86 -0.38 -3.61
N ALA A 56 -5.21 0.87 -3.94
CA ALA A 56 -5.33 1.96 -2.97
C ALA A 56 -6.45 1.68 -1.95
N HIS A 57 -7.58 1.15 -2.40
CA HIS A 57 -8.69 0.76 -1.52
C HIS A 57 -8.29 -0.39 -0.58
N ILE A 58 -7.67 -1.45 -1.11
CA ILE A 58 -7.17 -2.58 -0.29
C ILE A 58 -6.18 -2.09 0.76
N ARG A 59 -5.26 -1.20 0.38
CA ARG A 59 -4.29 -0.60 1.31
C ARG A 59 -4.98 0.16 2.44
N THR A 60 -5.99 0.98 2.12
CA THR A 60 -6.79 1.72 3.12
C THR A 60 -7.51 0.78 4.07
N LEU A 61 -8.13 -0.28 3.56
CA LEU A 61 -8.78 -1.32 4.38
C LEU A 61 -7.80 -2.00 5.34
N MET A 62 -6.61 -2.36 4.85
CA MET A 62 -5.58 -3.00 5.65
C MET A 62 -5.05 -2.08 6.76
N LEU A 63 -4.80 -0.80 6.44
CA LEU A 63 -4.37 0.19 7.43
C LEU A 63 -5.45 0.41 8.50
N THR A 64 -6.72 0.53 8.08
CA THR A 64 -7.86 0.65 9.00
C THR A 64 -7.98 -0.57 9.91
N PHE A 65 -7.82 -1.78 9.36
CA PHE A 65 -7.83 -3.03 10.14
C PHE A 65 -6.72 -3.03 11.20
N LEU A 66 -5.48 -2.75 10.79
CA LEU A 66 -4.34 -2.71 11.70
C LEU A 66 -4.51 -1.62 12.77
N TRP A 67 -5.02 -0.46 12.40
CA TRP A 67 -5.27 0.64 13.33
C TRP A 67 -6.34 0.31 14.37
N ARG A 68 -7.43 -0.31 13.94
CA ARG A 68 -8.56 -0.64 14.82
C ARG A 68 -8.31 -1.84 15.71
N PHE A 69 -7.44 -2.78 15.29
CA PHE A 69 -7.31 -4.07 15.97
C PHE A 69 -5.89 -4.46 16.37
N MET A 70 -4.87 -3.79 15.84
CA MET A 70 -3.46 -4.07 16.08
C MET A 70 -2.65 -2.77 16.12
N ARG A 71 -3.19 -1.74 16.78
CA ARG A 71 -2.57 -0.40 16.84
C ARG A 71 -1.09 -0.42 17.23
N PRO A 72 -0.64 -1.23 18.21
CA PRO A 72 0.79 -1.30 18.55
C PRO A 72 1.69 -1.67 17.37
N ALA A 73 1.21 -2.47 16.40
CA ALA A 73 1.99 -2.76 15.19
C ALA A 73 2.37 -1.50 14.41
N ILE A 74 1.51 -0.46 14.42
CA ILE A 74 1.75 0.82 13.75
C ILE A 74 2.58 1.74 14.65
N THR A 75 2.18 1.91 15.91
CA THR A 75 2.84 2.85 16.84
C THR A 75 4.29 2.45 17.13
N GLU A 76 4.62 1.17 17.15
CA GLU A 76 5.98 0.65 17.30
C GLU A 76 6.75 0.55 15.97
N GLY A 77 6.07 0.84 14.85
CA GLY A 77 6.72 1.00 13.56
C GLY A 77 7.04 -0.30 12.83
N HIS A 78 6.19 -1.30 12.97
CA HIS A 78 6.29 -2.58 12.26
C HIS A 78 5.63 -2.56 10.88
N VAL A 79 4.78 -1.56 10.56
CA VAL A 79 3.99 -1.54 9.32
C VAL A 79 4.64 -0.65 8.27
N TYR A 80 4.73 -1.17 7.05
CA TYR A 80 5.32 -0.52 5.88
C TYR A 80 4.44 -0.73 4.64
N ILE A 81 4.58 0.18 3.67
CA ILE A 81 3.99 0.08 2.34
C ILE A 81 5.13 -0.08 1.34
N ALA A 82 5.10 -1.16 0.55
CA ALA A 82 6.05 -1.37 -0.54
C ALA A 82 5.87 -0.32 -1.62
N GLN A 83 6.97 0.10 -2.22
CA GLN A 83 7.01 1.05 -3.33
C GLN A 83 7.59 0.33 -4.56
N PRO A 84 6.77 -0.36 -5.37
CA PRO A 84 7.23 -0.89 -6.65
C PRO A 84 7.51 0.25 -7.63
N PRO A 85 8.40 0.06 -8.62
CA PRO A 85 8.61 1.04 -9.67
C PRO A 85 7.36 1.18 -10.55
N LEU A 86 7.15 2.39 -11.08
CA LEU A 86 6.07 2.68 -12.02
C LEU A 86 6.48 2.45 -13.47
N PHE A 87 7.78 2.50 -13.76
CA PHE A 87 8.30 2.36 -15.12
C PHE A 87 9.54 1.49 -15.18
N GLN A 88 9.67 0.76 -16.29
CA GLN A 88 10.92 0.18 -16.75
C GLN A 88 11.36 0.89 -18.03
N LEU A 89 12.64 1.30 -18.08
CA LEU A 89 13.25 1.97 -19.21
C LEU A 89 14.38 1.12 -19.74
N THR A 90 14.39 0.88 -21.07
CA THR A 90 15.35 -0.02 -21.70
C THR A 90 16.06 0.65 -22.87
N LYS A 91 17.39 0.46 -22.95
CA LYS A 91 18.22 0.80 -24.11
C LYS A 91 19.18 -0.35 -24.40
N GLY A 92 18.90 -1.10 -25.44
CA GLY A 92 19.66 -2.32 -25.74
C GLY A 92 19.58 -3.32 -24.60
N ARG A 93 20.72 -3.60 -23.94
CA ARG A 93 20.80 -4.52 -22.79
C ARG A 93 20.69 -3.83 -21.43
N VAL A 94 20.64 -2.51 -21.41
CA VAL A 94 20.53 -1.74 -20.17
C VAL A 94 19.07 -1.60 -19.81
N SER A 95 18.73 -1.89 -18.54
CA SER A 95 17.40 -1.69 -17.96
C SER A 95 17.53 -0.86 -16.69
N LYS A 96 16.72 0.19 -16.57
CA LYS A 96 16.59 1.03 -15.38
C LYS A 96 15.12 1.11 -14.97
N TYR A 97 14.87 1.41 -13.69
CA TYR A 97 13.53 1.55 -13.14
C TYR A 97 13.33 2.99 -12.66
N ALA A 98 12.09 3.50 -12.78
CA ALA A 98 11.69 4.80 -12.27
C ALA A 98 10.45 4.68 -11.40
N PHE A 99 10.39 5.46 -10.32
CA PHE A 99 9.34 5.44 -9.31
C PHE A 99 8.40 6.66 -9.41
N SER A 100 8.71 7.61 -10.31
CA SER A 100 7.85 8.74 -10.65
C SER A 100 7.98 9.12 -12.13
N ASP A 101 7.08 10.00 -12.61
CA ASP A 101 7.16 10.53 -13.96
C ASP A 101 8.40 11.40 -14.15
N GLU A 102 8.78 12.19 -13.14
CA GLU A 102 9.98 13.04 -13.15
C GLU A 102 11.24 12.19 -13.23
N GLU A 103 11.34 11.13 -12.44
CA GLU A 103 12.48 10.21 -12.47
C GLU A 103 12.59 9.49 -13.81
N ARG A 104 11.44 9.10 -14.40
CA ARG A 104 11.38 8.52 -15.74
C ARG A 104 12.03 9.47 -16.77
N ASP A 105 11.68 10.72 -16.76
CA ASP A 105 12.15 11.70 -17.74
C ASP A 105 13.66 11.96 -17.60
N VAL A 106 14.15 12.05 -16.36
CA VAL A 106 15.60 12.14 -16.07
C VAL A 106 16.33 10.90 -16.59
N ILE A 107 15.83 9.70 -16.32
CA ILE A 107 16.46 8.46 -16.79
C ILE A 107 16.42 8.34 -18.31
N ILE A 108 15.36 8.83 -18.98
CA ILE A 108 15.29 8.86 -20.44
C ILE A 108 16.42 9.72 -21.00
N ASP A 109 16.63 10.91 -20.43
CA ASP A 109 17.69 11.82 -20.90
C ASP A 109 19.08 11.24 -20.64
N GLU A 110 19.32 10.62 -19.48
CA GLU A 110 20.56 9.90 -19.21
C GLU A 110 20.81 8.76 -20.21
N LEU A 111 19.79 7.97 -20.51
CA LEU A 111 19.91 6.86 -21.44
C LEU A 111 20.14 7.35 -22.88
N LYS A 112 19.59 8.48 -23.29
CA LYS A 112 19.89 9.08 -24.60
C LYS A 112 21.34 9.52 -24.68
N GLY A 113 21.90 10.15 -23.64
CA GLY A 113 23.25 10.70 -23.64
C GLY A 113 23.45 11.67 -24.80
N ASP A 114 24.56 11.53 -25.54
CA ASP A 114 24.88 12.38 -26.70
C ASP A 114 24.03 12.12 -27.95
N ASN A 115 23.16 11.09 -27.94
CA ASN A 115 22.30 10.75 -29.08
C ASN A 115 20.81 11.01 -28.76
N PRO A 116 20.28 12.22 -29.09
CA PRO A 116 18.88 12.58 -28.82
C PRO A 116 17.87 11.68 -29.55
N ASN A 117 18.29 11.02 -30.64
CA ASN A 117 17.43 10.12 -31.43
C ASN A 117 17.50 8.66 -30.96
N ALA A 118 18.20 8.37 -29.86
CA ALA A 118 18.25 7.02 -29.33
C ALA A 118 16.86 6.53 -28.96
N LYS A 119 16.48 5.33 -29.42
CA LYS A 119 15.22 4.69 -29.07
C LYS A 119 15.31 4.13 -27.65
N ILE A 120 14.47 4.64 -26.77
CA ILE A 120 14.31 4.13 -25.39
C ILE A 120 12.97 3.40 -25.31
N GLY A 121 13.00 2.14 -24.90
CA GLY A 121 11.78 1.41 -24.55
C GLY A 121 11.28 1.89 -23.19
N VAL A 122 10.01 2.26 -23.11
CA VAL A 122 9.35 2.66 -21.86
C VAL A 122 8.18 1.73 -21.65
N GLN A 123 8.21 0.97 -20.55
CA GLN A 123 7.09 0.16 -20.09
C GLN A 123 6.56 0.78 -18.79
N ARG A 124 5.25 1.07 -18.74
CA ARG A 124 4.56 1.49 -17.51
C ARG A 124 3.94 0.27 -16.86
N TYR A 125 4.19 0.08 -15.58
CA TYR A 125 3.51 -0.95 -14.80
C TYR A 125 2.22 -0.41 -14.20
N LYS A 126 1.12 -1.10 -14.45
CA LYS A 126 -0.20 -0.81 -13.86
C LYS A 126 -0.46 -1.66 -12.61
N GLY A 127 0.18 -2.82 -12.52
CA GLY A 127 0.06 -3.72 -11.39
C GLY A 127 1.27 -4.64 -11.25
N LEU A 128 1.39 -5.27 -10.08
CA LEU A 128 2.49 -6.19 -9.74
C LEU A 128 2.51 -7.42 -10.63
N GLY A 129 1.35 -7.84 -11.15
CA GLY A 129 1.22 -8.97 -12.06
C GLY A 129 1.84 -8.77 -13.44
N GLU A 130 2.21 -7.53 -13.80
CA GLU A 130 2.93 -7.23 -15.04
C GLU A 130 4.44 -7.44 -14.93
N MET A 131 4.94 -7.65 -13.70
CA MET A 131 6.34 -7.95 -13.43
C MET A 131 6.57 -9.46 -13.44
N ASN A 132 7.65 -9.91 -14.06
CA ASN A 132 8.09 -11.28 -13.85
C ASN A 132 8.69 -11.44 -12.42
N PRO A 133 8.83 -12.69 -11.92
CA PRO A 133 9.31 -12.92 -10.56
C PRO A 133 10.68 -12.28 -10.25
N GLU A 134 11.60 -12.26 -11.20
CA GLU A 134 12.92 -11.66 -11.02
C GLU A 134 12.85 -10.13 -10.93
N GLN A 135 12.02 -9.50 -11.75
CA GLN A 135 11.78 -8.06 -11.69
C GLN A 135 11.17 -7.66 -10.36
N LEU A 136 10.12 -8.37 -9.93
CA LEU A 136 9.45 -8.11 -8.65
C LEU A 136 10.41 -8.29 -7.46
N TRP A 137 11.24 -9.34 -7.50
CA TRP A 137 12.26 -9.57 -6.49
C TRP A 137 13.24 -8.40 -6.44
N ASN A 138 13.89 -8.10 -7.59
CA ASN A 138 14.98 -7.12 -7.64
C ASN A 138 14.54 -5.68 -7.32
N THR A 139 13.29 -5.32 -7.59
CA THR A 139 12.80 -3.95 -7.42
C THR A 139 12.04 -3.72 -6.12
N THR A 140 11.32 -4.74 -5.62
CA THR A 140 10.30 -4.54 -4.59
C THR A 140 10.47 -5.44 -3.36
N MET A 141 11.00 -6.65 -3.53
CA MET A 141 11.07 -7.63 -2.43
C MET A 141 12.46 -7.76 -1.83
N ASN A 142 13.53 -7.61 -2.63
CA ASN A 142 14.90 -7.75 -2.15
C ASN A 142 15.22 -6.66 -1.08
N PRO A 143 15.59 -7.05 0.15
CA PRO A 143 15.90 -6.10 1.23
C PRO A 143 16.98 -5.07 0.90
N GLU A 144 17.89 -5.38 -0.03
CA GLU A 144 18.99 -4.49 -0.43
C GLU A 144 18.54 -3.36 -1.36
N ASN A 145 17.49 -3.62 -2.18
CA ASN A 145 17.09 -2.71 -3.26
C ASN A 145 15.71 -2.09 -3.04
N ARG A 146 14.87 -2.74 -2.23
CA ARG A 146 13.48 -2.32 -2.06
C ARG A 146 13.34 -0.96 -1.39
N THR A 147 12.41 -0.17 -1.88
CA THR A 147 11.95 1.06 -1.25
C THR A 147 10.64 0.80 -0.51
N MET A 148 10.54 1.29 0.71
CA MET A 148 9.35 1.15 1.54
C MET A 148 9.04 2.46 2.26
N LEU A 149 7.76 2.80 2.36
CA LEU A 149 7.29 3.87 3.25
C LEU A 149 6.90 3.26 4.60
N LYS A 150 7.47 3.79 5.67
CA LYS A 150 7.03 3.44 7.03
C LYS A 150 5.69 4.12 7.30
N VAL A 151 4.69 3.35 7.73
CA VAL A 151 3.37 3.86 8.10
C VAL A 151 3.49 4.61 9.42
N THR A 152 2.97 5.84 9.46
CA THR A 152 2.88 6.65 10.67
C THR A 152 1.49 6.54 11.31
N VAL A 153 1.37 6.97 12.56
CA VAL A 153 0.07 7.07 13.25
C VAL A 153 -0.87 7.97 12.46
N LYS A 154 -0.36 9.09 11.92
CA LYS A 154 -1.16 10.02 11.12
C LYS A 154 -1.75 9.36 9.87
N ASP A 155 -0.96 8.54 9.15
CA ASP A 155 -1.43 7.84 7.93
C ASP A 155 -2.55 6.85 8.28
N ALA A 156 -2.43 6.17 9.41
CA ALA A 156 -3.42 5.20 9.88
C ALA A 156 -4.72 5.87 10.34
N GLU A 157 -4.63 6.98 11.06
CA GLU A 157 -5.78 7.78 11.48
C GLU A 157 -6.52 8.39 10.29
N GLU A 158 -5.78 8.90 9.30
CA GLU A 158 -6.35 9.43 8.08
C GLU A 158 -7.06 8.35 7.26
N SER A 159 -6.47 7.16 7.16
CA SER A 159 -7.09 6.00 6.49
C SER A 159 -8.36 5.56 7.20
N ASP A 160 -8.38 5.51 8.53
CA ASP A 160 -9.57 5.15 9.33
C ASP A 160 -10.68 6.18 9.15
N ARG A 161 -10.34 7.47 9.20
CA ARG A 161 -11.28 8.57 8.95
C ARG A 161 -11.86 8.52 7.54
N MET A 162 -11.01 8.28 6.53
CA MET A 162 -11.44 8.17 5.13
C MET A 162 -12.39 6.99 4.93
N PHE A 163 -12.06 5.85 5.53
CA PHE A 163 -12.92 4.68 5.52
C PHE A 163 -14.29 4.99 6.14
N GLU A 164 -14.34 5.70 7.28
CA GLU A 164 -15.58 6.05 7.96
C GLU A 164 -16.45 7.01 7.14
N ILE A 165 -15.84 8.02 6.50
CA ILE A 165 -16.56 8.95 5.63
C ILE A 165 -17.12 8.26 4.38
N LEU A 166 -16.31 7.45 3.69
CA LEU A 166 -16.69 6.90 2.38
C LEU A 166 -17.53 5.62 2.49
N MET A 167 -17.30 4.81 3.52
CA MET A 167 -17.91 3.49 3.70
C MET A 167 -18.80 3.38 4.94
N GLY A 168 -18.84 4.41 5.76
CA GLY A 168 -19.71 4.48 6.95
C GLY A 168 -21.19 4.62 6.61
N GLU A 169 -22.02 4.66 7.64
CA GLU A 169 -23.49 4.77 7.48
C GLU A 169 -23.94 6.23 7.24
N ASP A 170 -23.07 7.22 7.48
CA ASP A 170 -23.39 8.64 7.33
C ASP A 170 -23.35 9.08 5.86
N VAL A 171 -24.54 9.20 5.27
CA VAL A 171 -24.71 9.62 3.86
C VAL A 171 -24.43 11.11 3.65
N PRO A 172 -24.86 12.03 4.52
CA PRO A 172 -24.55 13.46 4.42
C PRO A 172 -23.06 13.76 4.37
N ASP A 173 -22.26 13.18 5.26
CA ASP A 173 -20.82 13.41 5.32
C ASP A 173 -20.10 12.88 4.05
N ARG A 174 -20.52 11.70 3.59
CA ARG A 174 -20.01 11.13 2.32
C ARG A 174 -20.33 12.03 1.13
N ARG A 175 -21.58 12.51 1.05
CA ARG A 175 -22.00 13.40 -0.02
C ARG A 175 -21.21 14.70 -0.01
N ALA A 176 -21.07 15.33 1.14
CA ALA A 176 -20.31 16.57 1.31
C ALA A 176 -18.83 16.38 0.93
N PHE A 177 -18.24 15.23 1.26
CA PHE A 177 -16.89 14.89 0.86
C PHE A 177 -16.75 14.77 -0.66
N ILE A 178 -17.64 14.00 -1.30
CA ILE A 178 -17.63 13.80 -2.77
C ILE A 178 -17.82 15.15 -3.49
N GLU A 179 -18.79 15.97 -3.08
CA GLU A 179 -19.05 17.28 -3.69
C GLU A 179 -17.82 18.21 -3.58
N ARG A 180 -17.12 18.19 -2.43
CA ARG A 180 -15.92 19.01 -2.20
C ARG A 180 -14.75 18.61 -3.10
N HIS A 181 -14.54 17.32 -3.30
CA HIS A 181 -13.39 16.77 -4.03
C HIS A 181 -13.71 16.39 -5.48
N ALA A 182 -14.94 16.59 -5.96
CA ALA A 182 -15.36 16.22 -7.31
C ALA A 182 -14.50 16.84 -8.42
N LYS A 183 -13.94 18.02 -8.20
CA LYS A 183 -13.07 18.71 -9.17
C LYS A 183 -11.63 18.20 -9.20
N GLU A 184 -11.22 17.42 -8.19
CA GLU A 184 -9.87 16.87 -8.06
C GLU A 184 -9.75 15.51 -8.74
N VAL A 185 -10.89 14.91 -9.13
CA VAL A 185 -10.90 13.59 -9.75
C VAL A 185 -10.44 13.70 -11.20
N THR A 186 -9.30 13.08 -11.50
CA THR A 186 -8.70 13.08 -12.84
C THR A 186 -8.98 11.82 -13.65
N ASN A 187 -9.36 10.72 -12.98
CA ASN A 187 -9.64 9.43 -13.60
C ASN A 187 -11.05 8.97 -13.22
N LEU A 188 -12.05 9.41 -13.97
CA LEU A 188 -13.39 8.85 -13.88
C LEU A 188 -13.47 7.67 -14.85
N ASP A 189 -13.81 6.50 -14.34
CA ASP A 189 -14.26 5.36 -15.12
C ASP A 189 -15.69 5.68 -15.60
N ILE A 190 -15.81 6.19 -16.82
CA ILE A 190 -17.09 6.50 -17.46
C ILE A 190 -17.33 5.47 -18.56
#